data_2e88cd67b0390b43feba03ec98b207ef
#
_entry.id   2e88cd67b0390b43feba03ec98b207ef
#
_cell.length_a   1.000
_cell.length_b   1.000
_cell.length_c   1.000
_cell.angle_alpha   90.00
_cell.angle_beta   90.00
_cell.angle_gamma   90.00
#
_symmetry.space_group_name_H-M   'P 1'
#
loop_
_entity.id
_entity.type
_entity.pdbx_description
1 polymer ?
#
loop_
_entity_poly.entity_id
_entity_poly.type
_entity_poly.pdbx_seq_one_letter_code
_entity_poly.pdbx_strand_id
1 'polypeptide(L)'
;MVNMTGNKQILTTLLAVFLTLLVLGCGGSPAGPDSLAQDQVYTIADATGDYGFPSPFAHYSRGPGYIRMSMIFDTLLWKDADGYVPALAAKWEYLANENAYLFQLNNTATWHDGKQVTVADVLFTFDYLKKFPYQTTDISMINTVEAIDSSTVKIILSRPHAPFLDQVAGTIPILPKHIWQNITDPAQFRQPEALIGSGPFKLVDYNKEQGSYLYEAYEGYYQGNPKFKQLKFIKMNVEMSTAALKQHQIDIAQIPPELVKPLEQAGLKILTMPHDWIAKLVINHQKEPFNSTEFRQALAYAIDRKALIDTTLRGQALPGNPGLIPPDSQWYNPAIAAAYRYSPDNAAKLLTQLGYSKTGSYWEQNGQPLEVELLISASAASPGSPGERQGEFIKTQLEQFGIKVNLKALEGKTLDSLINEGKFELALNGHGGLGADPDYLTNMITGKSFNSARYHKNDTLNTLLARQTTLMDTSARKQIFAEIQTALAADVPALALYYPNWYYAYNNRANLYFTMQGIGSGVPIPLNKMSFVK
;
A
#
# COMPACT_ATOMS: atom_id res chain seq x y z
N MET A 1 56.32 -13.78 63.63
CA MET A 1 55.04 -14.49 63.93
C MET A 1 54.19 -13.54 64.75
N VAL A 2 53.21 -12.85 64.12
CA VAL A 2 52.23 -11.99 64.78
C VAL A 2 50.89 -12.44 64.26
N ASN A 3 49.98 -12.72 65.22
CA ASN A 3 48.66 -13.28 65.06
C ASN A 3 47.71 -12.37 64.27
N MET A 4 47.15 -12.87 63.15
CA MET A 4 46.02 -12.29 62.46
C MET A 4 44.74 -13.10 62.76
N THR A 5 44.07 -12.79 63.87
CA THR A 5 42.73 -13.35 64.20
C THR A 5 41.80 -12.30 64.80
N GLY A 6 41.54 -11.20 64.09
CA GLY A 6 40.69 -10.14 64.60
C GLY A 6 39.70 -9.52 63.66
N ASN A 7 39.69 -9.89 62.38
CA ASN A 7 38.92 -9.12 61.38
C ASN A 7 37.81 -9.87 60.64
N LYS A 8 37.40 -11.07 61.05
CA LYS A 8 36.31 -11.80 60.38
C LYS A 8 34.92 -11.64 60.97
N GLN A 9 34.79 -11.10 62.17
CA GLN A 9 33.45 -10.92 62.80
C GLN A 9 32.80 -9.55 62.59
N ILE A 10 33.59 -8.54 62.21
CA ILE A 10 33.04 -7.18 61.92
C ILE A 10 32.48 -7.08 60.51
N LEU A 11 32.95 -7.92 59.56
CA LEU A 11 32.49 -7.91 58.18
C LEU A 11 31.15 -8.64 57.98
N THR A 12 30.81 -9.59 58.85
CA THR A 12 29.54 -10.34 58.79
C THR A 12 28.36 -9.57 59.36
N THR A 13 28.63 -8.67 60.30
CA THR A 13 27.55 -7.85 60.92
C THR A 13 27.17 -6.63 60.07
N LEU A 14 28.11 -6.11 59.28
CA LEU A 14 27.84 -5.02 58.34
C LEU A 14 27.11 -5.50 57.07
N LEU A 15 27.26 -6.77 56.66
CA LEU A 15 26.54 -7.32 55.50
C LEU A 15 25.10 -7.71 55.83
N ALA A 16 24.80 -8.03 57.10
CA ALA A 16 23.40 -8.32 57.55
C ALA A 16 22.56 -7.07 57.74
N VAL A 17 23.15 -5.91 58.04
CA VAL A 17 22.42 -4.63 58.18
C VAL A 17 22.16 -3.99 56.80
N PHE A 18 22.99 -4.27 55.80
CA PHE A 18 22.75 -3.80 54.41
C PHE A 18 21.69 -4.63 53.67
N LEU A 19 21.43 -5.88 54.05
CA LEU A 19 20.44 -6.73 53.42
C LEU A 19 19.01 -6.50 53.98
N THR A 20 18.89 -5.94 55.18
CA THR A 20 17.59 -5.62 55.82
C THR A 20 17.06 -4.23 55.46
N LEU A 21 17.90 -3.34 54.90
CA LEU A 21 17.48 -2.03 54.38
C LEU A 21 17.05 -2.04 52.92
N LEU A 22 17.24 -3.15 52.16
CA LEU A 22 16.81 -3.33 50.76
C LEU A 22 15.40 -3.92 50.62
N VAL A 23 14.71 -4.27 51.69
CA VAL A 23 13.35 -4.85 51.61
C VAL A 23 12.25 -3.84 52.00
N LEU A 24 12.61 -2.64 52.45
CA LEU A 24 11.64 -1.58 52.82
C LEU A 24 11.62 -0.39 51.85
N GLY A 25 12.22 -0.54 50.66
CA GLY A 25 12.28 0.47 49.60
C GLY A 25 11.43 0.14 48.35
N CYS A 26 10.45 -0.76 48.44
CA CYS A 26 9.38 -0.85 47.43
C CYS A 26 8.25 0.14 47.78
N GLY A 27 8.62 1.39 47.93
CA GLY A 27 7.74 2.50 47.68
C GLY A 27 7.58 2.60 46.19
N GLY A 28 6.40 2.22 45.65
CA GLY A 28 6.09 2.42 44.24
C GLY A 28 6.40 3.87 43.89
N SER A 29 7.25 4.06 42.87
CA SER A 29 7.30 5.34 42.19
C SER A 29 5.85 5.70 41.85
N PRO A 30 5.38 6.91 42.16
CA PRO A 30 4.08 7.32 41.68
C PRO A 30 4.11 7.12 40.17
N ALA A 31 3.23 6.26 39.66
CA ALA A 31 2.99 6.17 38.25
C ALA A 31 2.77 7.62 37.77
N GLY A 32 3.60 8.07 36.83
CA GLY A 32 3.36 9.36 36.19
C GLY A 32 1.91 9.35 35.70
N PRO A 33 1.22 10.51 35.65
CA PRO A 33 -0.13 10.55 35.17
C PRO A 33 -0.16 9.93 33.76
N ASP A 34 -1.08 8.94 33.60
CA ASP A 34 -1.55 8.42 32.29
C ASP A 34 -0.81 7.27 31.61
N SER A 35 -0.34 6.23 32.27
CA SER A 35 -0.20 4.94 31.62
C SER A 35 -1.56 4.23 31.62
N LEU A 36 -2.29 4.27 30.48
CA LEU A 36 -3.51 3.48 30.30
C LEU A 36 -3.21 2.00 30.51
N ALA A 37 -4.18 1.26 31.05
CA ALA A 37 -4.08 -0.19 31.14
C ALA A 37 -3.86 -0.79 29.75
N GLN A 38 -3.09 -1.87 29.64
CA GLN A 38 -2.71 -2.49 28.36
C GLN A 38 -3.93 -2.92 27.53
N ASP A 39 -5.04 -3.23 28.16
CA ASP A 39 -6.30 -3.56 27.48
C ASP A 39 -6.97 -2.37 26.78
N GLN A 40 -6.58 -1.14 27.09
CA GLN A 40 -7.09 0.07 26.47
C GLN A 40 -6.26 0.58 25.30
N VAL A 41 -5.07 0.02 25.05
CA VAL A 41 -4.19 0.38 23.95
C VAL A 41 -4.12 -0.77 22.95
N TYR A 42 -4.25 -0.50 21.65
CA TYR A 42 -4.01 -1.46 20.58
C TYR A 42 -2.71 -1.10 19.86
N THR A 43 -1.73 -2.01 19.88
CA THR A 43 -0.38 -1.75 19.36
C THR A 43 -0.14 -2.50 18.06
N ILE A 44 0.23 -1.77 17.01
CA ILE A 44 0.43 -2.23 15.66
C ILE A 44 1.91 -2.13 15.32
N ALA A 45 2.57 -3.25 15.03
CA ALA A 45 3.97 -3.26 14.58
C ALA A 45 4.06 -3.14 13.05
N ASP A 46 4.99 -2.30 12.61
CA ASP A 46 5.26 -2.03 11.20
C ASP A 46 6.78 -1.99 10.96
N ALA A 47 7.27 -2.73 9.98
CA ALA A 47 8.71 -2.82 9.73
C ALA A 47 9.31 -1.53 9.15
N THR A 48 8.53 -0.71 8.47
CA THR A 48 8.98 0.55 7.86
C THR A 48 8.92 1.71 8.83
N GLY A 49 7.78 1.89 9.51
CA GLY A 49 7.55 2.89 10.55
C GLY A 49 7.06 4.24 10.05
N ASP A 50 7.93 5.09 9.52
CA ASP A 50 7.54 6.44 9.06
C ASP A 50 6.88 6.45 7.68
N TYR A 51 5.64 6.93 7.64
CA TYR A 51 4.86 7.15 6.41
C TYR A 51 4.37 8.60 6.28
N GLY A 52 5.10 9.53 6.86
CA GLY A 52 4.84 10.97 6.80
C GLY A 52 3.84 11.46 7.84
N PHE A 53 3.69 12.77 7.90
CA PHE A 53 2.74 13.42 8.78
C PHE A 53 1.31 13.09 8.32
N PRO A 54 0.41 12.56 9.18
CA PRO A 54 -0.84 11.93 8.76
C PRO A 54 -1.98 12.94 8.47
N SER A 55 -1.67 14.00 7.73
CA SER A 55 -2.66 14.93 7.18
C SER A 55 -2.92 14.64 5.68
N PRO A 56 -4.02 15.12 5.09
CA PRO A 56 -4.41 14.80 3.73
C PRO A 56 -3.34 15.01 2.65
N PHE A 57 -2.50 16.04 2.77
CA PHE A 57 -1.49 16.38 1.76
C PHE A 57 -0.05 16.11 2.19
N ALA A 58 0.20 15.67 3.43
CA ALA A 58 1.56 15.49 3.95
C ALA A 58 1.91 14.03 4.30
N HIS A 59 0.94 13.12 4.26
CA HIS A 59 1.24 11.69 4.39
C HIS A 59 1.92 11.17 3.12
N TYR A 60 2.73 10.15 3.27
CA TYR A 60 3.35 9.49 2.13
C TYR A 60 2.26 8.81 1.27
N SER A 61 2.34 8.99 -0.06
CA SER A 61 1.32 8.53 -1.02
C SER A 61 1.29 7.02 -1.26
N ARG A 62 1.73 6.23 -0.28
CA ARG A 62 1.59 4.78 -0.25
C ARG A 62 0.52 4.36 0.75
N GLY A 63 0.02 3.16 0.60
CA GLY A 63 -1.08 2.64 1.40
C GLY A 63 -0.97 2.82 2.91
N PRO A 64 0.15 2.48 3.54
CA PRO A 64 0.29 2.70 4.98
C PRO A 64 0.20 4.16 5.41
N GLY A 65 0.65 5.11 4.57
CA GLY A 65 0.47 6.55 4.84
C GLY A 65 -1.00 6.96 4.80
N TYR A 66 -1.74 6.47 3.79
CA TYR A 66 -3.19 6.68 3.71
C TYR A 66 -3.92 6.11 4.92
N ILE A 67 -3.55 4.92 5.39
CA ILE A 67 -4.15 4.31 6.60
C ILE A 67 -3.95 5.19 7.82
N ARG A 68 -2.74 5.76 8.04
CA ARG A 68 -2.49 6.67 9.17
C ARG A 68 -3.41 7.90 9.09
N MET A 69 -3.54 8.50 7.92
CA MET A 69 -4.42 9.65 7.68
C MET A 69 -5.89 9.26 7.85
N SER A 70 -6.32 8.10 7.39
CA SER A 70 -7.72 7.65 7.45
C SER A 70 -8.25 7.39 8.87
N MET A 71 -7.37 7.24 9.86
CA MET A 71 -7.79 7.20 11.27
C MET A 71 -8.35 8.56 11.73
N ILE A 72 -7.87 9.65 11.11
CA ILE A 72 -8.20 11.04 11.47
C ILE A 72 -9.31 11.60 10.60
N PHE A 73 -9.32 11.26 9.29
CA PHE A 73 -10.23 11.84 8.31
C PHE A 73 -11.18 10.80 7.72
N ASP A 74 -12.42 11.23 7.52
CA ASP A 74 -13.41 10.46 6.78
C ASP A 74 -13.56 10.96 5.34
N THR A 75 -14.07 10.05 4.52
CA THR A 75 -14.48 10.23 3.13
C THR A 75 -16.00 10.29 3.03
N LEU A 76 -16.57 10.56 1.86
CA LEU A 76 -18.04 10.49 1.69
C LEU A 76 -18.56 9.09 1.97
N LEU A 77 -17.91 8.06 1.42
CA LEU A 77 -18.18 6.65 1.66
C LEU A 77 -16.95 5.99 2.29
N TRP A 78 -17.15 4.88 2.96
CA TRP A 78 -16.06 4.03 3.39
C TRP A 78 -16.19 2.63 2.77
N LYS A 79 -15.23 1.79 3.02
CA LYS A 79 -15.20 0.41 2.53
C LYS A 79 -14.96 -0.53 3.70
N ASP A 80 -15.73 -1.61 3.78
CA ASP A 80 -15.54 -2.68 4.76
C ASP A 80 -15.16 -4.00 4.07
N ALA A 81 -15.41 -5.13 4.74
CA ALA A 81 -15.11 -6.46 4.20
C ALA A 81 -15.90 -6.76 2.91
N ASP A 82 -17.12 -6.26 2.79
CA ASP A 82 -18.07 -6.64 1.74
C ASP A 82 -18.24 -5.56 0.66
N GLY A 83 -17.76 -4.34 0.88
CA GLY A 83 -17.86 -3.27 -0.09
C GLY A 83 -18.06 -1.88 0.51
N TYR A 84 -18.86 -1.04 -0.19
CA TYR A 84 -19.09 0.34 0.24
C TYR A 84 -20.10 0.42 1.38
N VAL A 85 -19.74 1.19 2.39
CA VAL A 85 -20.57 1.48 3.55
C VAL A 85 -20.69 2.99 3.76
N PRO A 86 -21.78 3.46 4.44
CA PRO A 86 -21.90 4.85 4.84
C PRO A 86 -20.69 5.35 5.62
N ALA A 87 -20.32 6.61 5.33
CA ALA A 87 -19.37 7.38 6.15
C ALA A 87 -19.94 8.79 6.33
N LEU A 88 -19.31 9.87 5.87
CA LEU A 88 -19.89 11.20 5.96
C LEU A 88 -21.20 11.32 5.17
N ALA A 89 -21.38 10.53 4.11
CA ALA A 89 -22.68 10.33 3.48
C ALA A 89 -23.38 9.10 4.09
N ALA A 90 -24.56 9.31 4.66
CA ALA A 90 -25.43 8.26 5.19
C ALA A 90 -26.09 7.45 4.07
N LYS A 91 -26.33 8.08 2.92
CA LYS A 91 -26.92 7.46 1.71
C LYS A 91 -26.33 8.08 0.46
N TRP A 92 -26.35 7.32 -0.63
CA TRP A 92 -25.98 7.80 -1.96
C TRP A 92 -26.79 7.11 -3.04
N GLU A 93 -26.91 7.78 -4.20
CA GLU A 93 -27.62 7.28 -5.37
C GLU A 93 -26.96 7.80 -6.64
N TYR A 94 -26.89 6.97 -7.69
CA TYR A 94 -26.45 7.39 -9.02
C TYR A 94 -27.64 7.70 -9.91
N LEU A 95 -27.71 8.92 -10.40
CA LEU A 95 -28.74 9.42 -11.33
C LEU A 95 -28.24 9.27 -12.76
N ALA A 96 -28.56 8.14 -13.40
CA ALA A 96 -28.03 7.79 -14.72
C ALA A 96 -28.36 8.82 -15.82
N ASN A 97 -29.58 9.40 -15.79
CA ASN A 97 -30.01 10.40 -16.77
C ASN A 97 -29.26 11.75 -16.66
N GLU A 98 -28.60 11.99 -15.53
CA GLU A 98 -27.90 13.23 -15.23
C GLU A 98 -26.39 13.04 -15.09
N ASN A 99 -25.92 11.81 -15.20
CA ASN A 99 -24.54 11.43 -14.87
C ASN A 99 -24.09 12.02 -13.51
N ALA A 100 -24.92 11.89 -12.49
CA ALA A 100 -24.69 12.54 -11.21
C ALA A 100 -24.84 11.55 -10.05
N TYR A 101 -24.12 11.81 -8.97
CA TYR A 101 -24.32 11.16 -7.68
C TYR A 101 -24.98 12.13 -6.71
N LEU A 102 -25.99 11.66 -5.98
CA LEU A 102 -26.52 12.33 -4.79
C LEU A 102 -25.89 11.71 -3.56
N PHE A 103 -25.43 12.54 -2.63
CA PHE A 103 -24.92 12.13 -1.31
C PHE A 103 -25.70 12.86 -0.23
N GLN A 104 -26.44 12.13 0.59
CA GLN A 104 -27.10 12.65 1.77
C GLN A 104 -26.16 12.54 2.97
N LEU A 105 -25.70 13.66 3.51
CA LEU A 105 -24.75 13.70 4.60
C LEU A 105 -25.37 13.21 5.92
N ASN A 106 -24.50 12.65 6.77
CA ASN A 106 -24.84 12.30 8.13
C ASN A 106 -24.88 13.57 8.99
N ASN A 107 -26.03 13.91 9.51
CA ASN A 107 -26.25 15.13 10.28
C ASN A 107 -25.68 15.09 11.71
N THR A 108 -25.13 13.96 12.14
CA THR A 108 -24.49 13.83 13.46
C THR A 108 -22.96 13.90 13.38
N ALA A 109 -22.38 13.92 12.16
CA ALA A 109 -20.94 13.96 11.97
C ALA A 109 -20.37 15.32 12.40
N THR A 110 -19.33 15.27 13.23
CA THR A 110 -18.61 16.45 13.72
C THR A 110 -17.11 16.35 13.44
N TRP A 111 -16.48 17.48 13.29
CA TRP A 111 -15.04 17.62 13.32
C TRP A 111 -14.49 17.42 14.73
N HIS A 112 -13.22 17.13 14.85
CA HIS A 112 -12.55 16.94 16.14
C HIS A 112 -12.59 18.18 17.06
N ASP A 113 -12.85 19.36 16.50
CA ASP A 113 -13.04 20.61 17.24
C ASP A 113 -14.52 20.86 17.65
N GLY A 114 -15.40 19.87 17.41
CA GLY A 114 -16.81 19.90 17.78
C GLY A 114 -17.74 20.61 16.80
N LYS A 115 -17.23 21.22 15.72
CA LYS A 115 -18.08 21.82 14.68
C LYS A 115 -18.70 20.74 13.82
N GLN A 116 -19.89 20.99 13.32
CA GLN A 116 -20.60 20.05 12.46
C GLN A 116 -19.97 19.97 11.07
N VAL A 117 -19.92 18.77 10.50
CA VAL A 117 -19.60 18.56 9.08
C VAL A 117 -20.82 18.97 8.25
N THR A 118 -20.60 19.78 7.23
CA THR A 118 -21.66 20.39 6.45
C THR A 118 -21.47 20.19 4.94
N VAL A 119 -22.53 20.45 4.17
CA VAL A 119 -22.46 20.51 2.70
C VAL A 119 -21.38 21.50 2.22
N ALA A 120 -21.19 22.62 2.94
CA ALA A 120 -20.18 23.60 2.59
C ALA A 120 -18.74 23.07 2.66
N ASP A 121 -18.47 22.08 3.52
CA ASP A 121 -17.16 21.42 3.61
C ASP A 121 -16.92 20.52 2.39
N VAL A 122 -17.95 19.82 1.93
CA VAL A 122 -17.86 18.98 0.73
C VAL A 122 -17.63 19.82 -0.52
N LEU A 123 -18.45 20.87 -0.74
CA LEU A 123 -18.28 21.80 -1.86
C LEU A 123 -16.87 22.41 -1.85
N PHE A 124 -16.44 22.88 -0.68
CA PHE A 124 -15.11 23.44 -0.50
C PHE A 124 -14.01 22.43 -0.85
N THR A 125 -14.15 21.18 -0.40
CA THR A 125 -13.15 20.14 -0.65
C THR A 125 -12.89 19.98 -2.15
N PHE A 126 -13.93 19.78 -2.95
CA PHE A 126 -13.76 19.58 -4.39
C PHE A 126 -13.26 20.83 -5.11
N ASP A 127 -13.64 22.01 -4.66
CA ASP A 127 -13.13 23.27 -5.22
C ASP A 127 -11.65 23.51 -4.86
N TYR A 128 -11.27 23.14 -3.64
CA TYR A 128 -9.88 23.20 -3.17
C TYR A 128 -9.00 22.23 -3.95
N LEU A 129 -9.47 21.03 -4.23
CA LEU A 129 -8.74 19.99 -4.99
C LEU A 129 -8.51 20.36 -6.45
N LYS A 130 -9.31 21.24 -7.06
CA LYS A 130 -9.03 21.79 -8.40
C LYS A 130 -7.74 22.63 -8.42
N LYS A 131 -7.42 23.29 -7.30
CA LYS A 131 -6.21 24.11 -7.14
C LYS A 131 -5.03 23.31 -6.63
N PHE A 132 -5.29 22.39 -5.73
CA PHE A 132 -4.31 21.55 -5.04
C PHE A 132 -4.71 20.07 -5.18
N PRO A 133 -4.30 19.40 -6.28
CA PRO A 133 -4.69 18.01 -6.55
C PRO A 133 -4.30 17.06 -5.41
N TYR A 134 -5.23 16.17 -5.07
CA TYR A 134 -5.00 15.18 -4.04
C TYR A 134 -4.20 14.00 -4.58
N GLN A 135 -2.90 13.99 -4.31
CA GLN A 135 -1.97 12.91 -4.64
C GLN A 135 -2.17 12.35 -6.07
N THR A 136 -2.61 11.08 -6.19
CA THR A 136 -2.81 10.37 -7.45
C THR A 136 -4.27 10.32 -7.90
N THR A 137 -5.18 11.00 -7.21
CA THR A 137 -6.61 10.96 -7.52
C THR A 137 -6.97 12.02 -8.57
N ASP A 138 -7.48 11.56 -9.69
CA ASP A 138 -8.02 12.43 -10.74
C ASP A 138 -9.48 12.78 -10.42
N ILE A 139 -9.81 14.05 -10.48
CA ILE A 139 -11.19 14.59 -10.35
C ILE A 139 -11.65 15.31 -11.61
N SER A 140 -10.94 15.18 -12.72
CA SER A 140 -11.24 15.88 -13.98
C SER A 140 -12.60 15.51 -14.57
N MET A 141 -13.14 14.33 -14.19
CA MET A 141 -14.48 13.92 -14.59
C MET A 141 -15.59 14.70 -13.86
N ILE A 142 -15.31 15.38 -12.75
CA ILE A 142 -16.30 16.16 -12.02
C ILE A 142 -16.52 17.49 -12.74
N ASN A 143 -17.77 17.69 -13.21
CA ASN A 143 -18.19 18.94 -13.83
C ASN A 143 -18.53 19.98 -12.74
N THR A 144 -19.55 19.67 -11.91
CA THR A 144 -19.98 20.56 -10.83
C THR A 144 -20.27 19.78 -9.56
N VAL A 145 -20.17 20.48 -8.42
CA VAL A 145 -20.60 20.00 -7.10
C VAL A 145 -21.56 21.03 -6.53
N GLU A 146 -22.80 20.63 -6.24
CA GLU A 146 -23.88 21.52 -5.88
C GLU A 146 -24.55 21.12 -4.56
N ALA A 147 -24.95 22.10 -3.77
CA ALA A 147 -25.84 21.89 -2.65
C ALA A 147 -27.28 21.82 -3.15
N ILE A 148 -27.96 20.70 -2.92
CA ILE A 148 -29.40 20.57 -3.21
C ILE A 148 -30.20 21.14 -2.04
N ASP A 149 -29.77 20.84 -0.83
CA ASP A 149 -30.32 21.36 0.41
C ASP A 149 -29.23 21.43 1.50
N SER A 150 -29.58 21.64 2.75
CA SER A 150 -28.62 21.75 3.87
C SER A 150 -27.87 20.45 4.19
N SER A 151 -28.31 19.29 3.66
CA SER A 151 -27.76 17.97 3.95
C SER A 151 -27.40 17.16 2.69
N THR A 152 -27.78 17.62 1.50
CA THR A 152 -27.65 16.85 0.27
C THR A 152 -26.72 17.56 -0.72
N VAL A 153 -25.69 16.82 -1.16
CA VAL A 153 -24.74 17.24 -2.20
C VAL A 153 -24.99 16.45 -3.48
N LYS A 154 -25.01 17.13 -4.61
CA LYS A 154 -25.03 16.54 -5.95
C LYS A 154 -23.67 16.74 -6.63
N ILE A 155 -23.07 15.65 -7.07
CA ILE A 155 -21.82 15.67 -7.85
C ILE A 155 -22.15 15.25 -9.27
N ILE A 156 -22.06 16.19 -10.21
CA ILE A 156 -22.37 15.99 -11.63
C ILE A 156 -21.08 15.68 -12.37
N LEU A 157 -21.08 14.60 -13.13
CA LEU A 157 -19.94 14.16 -13.91
C LEU A 157 -20.10 14.59 -15.38
N SER A 158 -18.99 14.87 -16.05
CA SER A 158 -18.96 15.19 -17.49
C SER A 158 -19.35 13.99 -18.37
N ARG A 159 -19.17 12.79 -17.85
CA ARG A 159 -19.52 11.50 -18.45
C ARG A 159 -19.69 10.45 -17.36
N PRO A 160 -20.35 9.30 -17.61
CA PRO A 160 -20.36 8.18 -16.68
C PRO A 160 -18.93 7.79 -16.30
N HIS A 161 -18.70 7.50 -15.01
CA HIS A 161 -17.39 7.11 -14.49
C HIS A 161 -17.54 6.00 -13.45
N ALA A 162 -17.41 4.76 -13.89
CA ALA A 162 -17.63 3.57 -13.05
C ALA A 162 -16.71 3.51 -11.81
N PRO A 163 -15.42 3.94 -11.87
CA PRO A 163 -14.55 3.94 -10.69
C PRO A 163 -14.83 5.06 -9.68
N PHE A 164 -15.86 5.91 -9.88
CA PHE A 164 -16.08 7.12 -9.07
C PHE A 164 -16.22 6.83 -7.57
N LEU A 165 -16.97 5.79 -7.21
CA LEU A 165 -17.14 5.44 -5.79
C LEU A 165 -15.83 4.98 -5.16
N ASP A 166 -15.02 4.24 -5.92
CA ASP A 166 -13.72 3.75 -5.44
C ASP A 166 -12.68 4.86 -5.34
N GLN A 167 -12.46 5.57 -6.43
CA GLN A 167 -11.36 6.52 -6.56
C GLN A 167 -11.63 7.87 -5.91
N VAL A 168 -12.90 8.29 -5.85
CA VAL A 168 -13.29 9.62 -5.38
C VAL A 168 -14.03 9.54 -4.05
N ALA A 169 -15.26 9.00 -4.04
CA ALA A 169 -16.12 9.06 -2.88
C ALA A 169 -15.59 8.28 -1.66
N GLY A 170 -14.91 7.15 -1.89
CA GLY A 170 -14.31 6.30 -0.86
C GLY A 170 -12.82 6.54 -0.61
N THR A 171 -12.21 7.54 -1.26
CA THR A 171 -10.76 7.79 -1.18
C THR A 171 -10.41 9.22 -0.79
N ILE A 172 -11.15 10.22 -1.27
CA ILE A 172 -10.86 11.62 -0.98
C ILE A 172 -11.32 11.98 0.43
N PRO A 173 -10.42 12.39 1.34
CA PRO A 173 -10.80 12.90 2.66
C PRO A 173 -11.53 14.23 2.51
N ILE A 174 -12.66 14.40 3.22
CA ILE A 174 -13.35 15.67 3.26
C ILE A 174 -12.62 16.61 4.22
N LEU A 175 -12.46 17.87 3.80
CA LEU A 175 -11.68 18.88 4.50
C LEU A 175 -12.57 19.86 5.26
N PRO A 176 -12.26 20.23 6.51
CA PRO A 176 -12.97 21.28 7.24
C PRO A 176 -12.67 22.64 6.61
N LYS A 177 -13.67 23.22 5.94
CA LYS A 177 -13.56 24.52 5.25
C LYS A 177 -12.98 25.61 6.15
N HIS A 178 -13.43 25.68 7.40
CA HIS A 178 -13.00 26.73 8.34
C HIS A 178 -11.51 26.68 8.71
N ILE A 179 -10.84 25.55 8.43
CA ILE A 179 -9.39 25.39 8.60
C ILE A 179 -8.67 25.65 7.28
N TRP A 180 -9.08 24.93 6.22
CA TRP A 180 -8.30 24.81 4.99
C TRP A 180 -8.49 25.97 3.99
N GLN A 181 -9.53 26.80 4.14
CA GLN A 181 -9.84 27.85 3.16
C GLN A 181 -8.74 28.89 2.95
N ASN A 182 -7.87 29.10 3.94
CA ASN A 182 -6.77 30.06 3.87
C ASN A 182 -5.39 29.40 3.64
N ILE A 183 -5.35 28.08 3.45
CA ILE A 183 -4.10 27.35 3.26
C ILE A 183 -3.76 27.31 1.77
N THR A 184 -2.61 27.91 1.41
CA THR A 184 -2.12 28.02 0.03
C THR A 184 -0.97 27.08 -0.29
N ASP A 185 -0.38 26.41 0.73
CA ASP A 185 0.61 25.34 0.59
C ASP A 185 0.23 24.14 1.47
N PRO A 186 -0.71 23.29 0.99
CA PRO A 186 -1.22 22.18 1.79
C PRO A 186 -0.16 21.14 2.12
N ALA A 187 0.87 20.96 1.30
CA ALA A 187 1.93 19.98 1.53
C ALA A 187 2.84 20.37 2.71
N GLN A 188 2.95 21.65 3.02
CA GLN A 188 3.73 22.17 4.15
C GLN A 188 2.86 22.46 5.39
N PHE A 189 1.54 22.37 5.28
CA PHE A 189 0.65 22.62 6.40
C PHE A 189 0.72 21.45 7.40
N ARG A 190 1.53 21.62 8.46
CA ARG A 190 1.81 20.61 9.51
C ARG A 190 1.51 21.12 10.92
N GLN A 191 0.72 22.18 11.03
CA GLN A 191 0.24 22.68 12.32
C GLN A 191 -0.79 21.72 12.91
N PRO A 192 -1.07 21.75 14.22
CA PRO A 192 -2.08 20.91 14.86
C PRO A 192 -3.46 20.95 14.17
N GLU A 193 -3.83 22.11 13.62
CA GLU A 193 -5.09 22.30 12.90
C GLU A 193 -5.19 21.45 11.62
N ALA A 194 -4.05 21.09 11.00
CA ALA A 194 -4.00 20.19 9.85
C ALA A 194 -4.50 18.76 10.17
N LEU A 195 -4.65 18.43 11.44
CA LEU A 195 -5.09 17.14 11.96
C LEU A 195 -6.52 17.16 12.52
N ILE A 196 -7.23 18.28 12.39
CA ILE A 196 -8.66 18.34 12.72
C ILE A 196 -9.44 17.65 11.60
N GLY A 197 -9.81 16.40 11.85
CA GLY A 197 -10.60 15.56 10.94
C GLY A 197 -11.95 15.20 11.56
N SER A 198 -12.63 14.25 10.93
CA SER A 198 -13.94 13.73 11.33
C SER A 198 -13.89 12.23 11.69
N GLY A 199 -12.72 11.62 11.64
CA GLY A 199 -12.51 10.20 11.86
C GLY A 199 -12.57 9.75 13.31
N PRO A 200 -12.46 8.44 13.57
CA PRO A 200 -12.63 7.88 14.92
C PRO A 200 -11.49 8.18 15.90
N PHE A 201 -10.35 8.68 15.41
CA PHE A 201 -9.19 8.93 16.25
C PHE A 201 -8.56 10.29 15.96
N LYS A 202 -7.92 10.88 16.98
CA LYS A 202 -7.10 12.09 16.92
C LYS A 202 -5.63 11.70 17.08
N LEU A 203 -4.72 12.35 16.36
CA LEU A 203 -3.29 12.17 16.57
C LEU A 203 -2.87 12.90 17.85
N VAL A 204 -2.15 12.17 18.73
CA VAL A 204 -1.55 12.70 19.97
C VAL A 204 -0.07 12.95 19.78
N ASP A 205 0.63 11.99 19.14
CA ASP A 205 2.08 12.09 18.93
C ASP A 205 2.48 11.46 17.59
N TYR A 206 3.45 12.07 16.95
CA TYR A 206 4.11 11.59 15.76
C TYR A 206 5.61 11.79 15.88
N ASN A 207 6.36 10.69 15.92
CA ASN A 207 7.81 10.72 15.93
C ASN A 207 8.36 10.13 14.62
N LYS A 208 8.83 11.02 13.74
CA LYS A 208 9.36 10.64 12.43
C LYS A 208 10.60 9.75 12.52
N GLU A 209 11.50 10.02 13.46
CA GLU A 209 12.76 9.28 13.61
C GLU A 209 12.51 7.86 14.12
N GLN A 210 11.63 7.73 15.10
CA GLN A 210 11.21 6.42 15.63
C GLN A 210 10.20 5.71 14.72
N GLY A 211 9.60 6.40 13.75
CA GLY A 211 8.55 5.86 12.90
C GLY A 211 7.31 5.45 13.68
N SER A 212 6.94 6.23 14.71
CA SER A 212 5.81 5.92 15.59
C SER A 212 4.70 6.95 15.50
N TYR A 213 3.46 6.48 15.73
CA TYR A 213 2.25 7.29 15.77
C TYR A 213 1.42 6.86 16.98
N LEU A 214 0.93 7.82 17.74
CA LEU A 214 0.01 7.60 18.84
C LEU A 214 -1.29 8.35 18.58
N TYR A 215 -2.39 7.63 18.59
CA TYR A 215 -3.73 8.18 18.42
C TYR A 215 -4.55 7.95 19.69
N GLU A 216 -5.44 8.89 20.01
CA GLU A 216 -6.47 8.74 21.03
C GLU A 216 -7.86 8.63 20.40
N ALA A 217 -8.76 7.92 21.03
CA ALA A 217 -10.13 7.77 20.59
C ALA A 217 -10.88 9.11 20.60
N TYR A 218 -11.67 9.36 19.55
CA TYR A 218 -12.64 10.44 19.51
C TYR A 218 -14.01 9.91 19.96
N GLU A 219 -14.37 10.16 21.20
CA GLU A 219 -15.63 9.66 21.79
C GLU A 219 -16.89 10.25 21.13
N GLY A 220 -16.75 11.35 20.40
CA GLY A 220 -17.82 11.96 19.61
C GLY A 220 -17.96 11.40 18.19
N TYR A 221 -17.32 10.28 17.86
CA TYR A 221 -17.39 9.72 16.51
C TYR A 221 -18.79 9.24 16.17
N TYR A 222 -19.34 9.73 15.07
CA TYR A 222 -20.75 9.57 14.70
C TYR A 222 -21.16 8.11 14.34
N GLN A 223 -20.21 7.21 14.07
CA GLN A 223 -20.49 5.80 13.80
C GLN A 223 -20.31 4.88 15.02
N GLY A 224 -20.09 5.46 16.21
CA GLY A 224 -19.92 4.75 17.46
C GLY A 224 -18.54 4.95 18.08
N ASN A 225 -18.43 4.63 19.36
CA ASN A 225 -17.20 4.85 20.09
C ASN A 225 -16.10 3.86 19.67
N PRO A 226 -14.84 4.31 19.53
CA PRO A 226 -13.72 3.39 19.39
C PRO A 226 -13.62 2.41 20.57
N LYS A 227 -13.25 1.15 20.26
CA LYS A 227 -13.06 0.08 21.26
C LYS A 227 -11.87 0.33 22.17
N PHE A 228 -10.84 0.96 21.64
CA PHE A 228 -9.59 1.23 22.34
C PHE A 228 -9.46 2.72 22.59
N LYS A 229 -8.95 3.09 23.75
CA LYS A 229 -8.67 4.48 24.07
C LYS A 229 -7.51 5.03 23.24
N GLN A 230 -6.57 4.16 22.84
CA GLN A 230 -5.44 4.53 22.02
C GLN A 230 -5.12 3.47 20.96
N LEU A 231 -4.68 3.93 19.78
CA LEU A 231 -3.97 3.12 18.79
C LEU A 231 -2.52 3.58 18.71
N LYS A 232 -1.59 2.62 18.74
CA LYS A 232 -0.17 2.91 18.69
C LYS A 232 0.46 2.15 17.53
N PHE A 233 1.05 2.87 16.56
CA PHE A 233 1.90 2.29 15.53
C PHE A 233 3.35 2.44 15.95
N ILE A 234 4.13 1.35 15.86
CA ILE A 234 5.55 1.33 16.23
C ILE A 234 6.38 0.65 15.14
N LYS A 235 7.57 1.17 14.92
CA LYS A 235 8.54 0.52 14.04
C LYS A 235 9.16 -0.67 14.75
N MET A 236 9.03 -1.85 14.14
CA MET A 236 9.60 -3.09 14.68
C MET A 236 9.88 -4.07 13.54
N ASN A 237 11.08 -4.68 13.52
CA ASN A 237 11.40 -5.70 12.53
C ASN A 237 10.62 -7.00 12.76
N VAL A 238 10.66 -7.92 11.80
CA VAL A 238 9.86 -9.16 11.81
C VAL A 238 10.22 -10.06 12.98
N GLU A 239 11.51 -10.20 13.31
CA GLU A 239 11.99 -11.06 14.40
C GLU A 239 11.50 -10.53 15.76
N MET A 240 11.69 -9.24 16.00
CA MET A 240 11.24 -8.58 17.23
C MET A 240 9.72 -8.60 17.36
N SER A 241 8.98 -8.33 16.28
CA SER A 241 7.51 -8.32 16.30
C SER A 241 6.94 -9.71 16.57
N THR A 242 7.56 -10.77 16.06
CA THR A 242 7.15 -12.16 16.36
C THR A 242 7.30 -12.50 17.85
N ALA A 243 8.43 -12.09 18.46
CA ALA A 243 8.64 -12.29 19.90
C ALA A 243 7.64 -11.47 20.73
N ALA A 244 7.42 -10.21 20.37
CA ALA A 244 6.49 -9.31 21.03
C ALA A 244 5.02 -9.76 20.94
N LEU A 245 4.60 -10.33 19.79
CA LEU A 245 3.27 -10.96 19.62
C LEU A 245 3.06 -12.12 20.60
N LYS A 246 4.04 -13.03 20.69
CA LYS A 246 3.96 -14.18 21.62
C LYS A 246 3.92 -13.77 23.08
N GLN A 247 4.47 -12.61 23.42
CA GLN A 247 4.48 -12.03 24.76
C GLN A 247 3.31 -11.08 24.99
N HIS A 248 2.39 -10.93 24.04
CA HIS A 248 1.26 -9.99 24.08
C HIS A 248 1.66 -8.52 24.29
N GLN A 249 2.87 -8.14 23.89
CA GLN A 249 3.35 -6.75 23.95
C GLN A 249 2.86 -5.90 22.78
N ILE A 250 2.48 -6.54 21.67
CA ILE A 250 1.82 -5.94 20.52
C ILE A 250 0.61 -6.78 20.10
N ASP A 251 -0.28 -6.21 19.32
CA ASP A 251 -1.55 -6.81 18.96
C ASP A 251 -1.58 -7.39 17.55
N ILE A 252 -0.80 -6.83 16.62
CA ILE A 252 -0.70 -7.29 15.23
C ILE A 252 0.68 -7.02 14.66
N ALA A 253 1.16 -7.93 13.80
CA ALA A 253 2.32 -7.74 12.94
C ALA A 253 2.21 -8.56 11.66
N GLN A 254 2.89 -8.10 10.61
CA GLN A 254 3.17 -8.93 9.45
C GLN A 254 4.17 -10.02 9.82
N ILE A 255 3.93 -11.24 9.33
CA ILE A 255 4.76 -12.42 9.64
C ILE A 255 5.19 -13.14 8.36
N PRO A 256 6.34 -13.82 8.35
CA PRO A 256 6.73 -14.68 7.25
C PRO A 256 5.93 -16.01 7.27
N PRO A 257 5.80 -16.68 6.11
CA PRO A 257 4.95 -17.88 5.96
C PRO A 257 5.28 -19.02 6.92
N GLU A 258 6.55 -19.20 7.26
CA GLU A 258 7.01 -20.25 8.17
C GLU A 258 6.51 -20.08 9.60
N LEU A 259 6.06 -18.91 9.98
CA LEU A 259 5.53 -18.62 11.31
C LEU A 259 4.00 -18.75 11.41
N VAL A 260 3.29 -18.96 10.30
CA VAL A 260 1.83 -19.13 10.28
C VAL A 260 1.40 -20.22 11.26
N LYS A 261 1.80 -21.47 11.01
CA LYS A 261 1.43 -22.61 11.88
C LYS A 261 1.88 -22.48 13.34
N PRO A 262 3.15 -22.09 13.63
CA PRO A 262 3.58 -21.87 15.01
C PRO A 262 2.78 -20.81 15.77
N LEU A 263 2.34 -19.74 15.11
CA LEU A 263 1.58 -18.67 15.76
C LEU A 263 0.10 -19.01 15.91
N GLU A 264 -0.51 -19.76 14.98
CA GLU A 264 -1.84 -20.35 15.15
C GLU A 264 -1.87 -21.30 16.35
N GLN A 265 -0.86 -22.18 16.49
CA GLN A 265 -0.74 -23.07 17.64
C GLN A 265 -0.52 -22.32 18.97
N ALA A 266 0.03 -21.12 18.92
CA ALA A 266 0.16 -20.22 20.06
C ALA A 266 -1.15 -19.43 20.37
N GLY A 267 -2.24 -19.68 19.64
CA GLY A 267 -3.56 -19.08 19.87
C GLY A 267 -3.78 -17.72 19.17
N LEU A 268 -2.87 -17.31 18.28
CA LEU A 268 -3.03 -16.10 17.47
C LEU A 268 -3.89 -16.39 16.23
N LYS A 269 -4.63 -15.40 15.78
CA LYS A 269 -5.34 -15.45 14.50
C LYS A 269 -4.40 -15.06 13.37
N ILE A 270 -4.62 -15.68 12.21
CA ILE A 270 -3.87 -15.37 10.98
C ILE A 270 -4.82 -14.78 9.94
N LEU A 271 -4.39 -13.67 9.34
CA LEU A 271 -4.99 -13.12 8.13
C LEU A 271 -4.06 -13.39 6.95
N THR A 272 -4.62 -14.00 5.90
CA THR A 272 -3.95 -14.17 4.61
C THR A 272 -4.46 -13.08 3.67
N MET A 273 -3.55 -12.32 3.06
CA MET A 273 -3.89 -11.29 2.10
C MET A 273 -4.40 -11.93 0.80
N PRO A 274 -5.49 -11.44 0.20
CA PRO A 274 -5.81 -11.73 -1.20
C PRO A 274 -4.63 -11.30 -2.10
N HIS A 275 -4.46 -11.94 -3.26
CA HIS A 275 -3.33 -11.66 -4.16
C HIS A 275 -3.51 -10.32 -4.90
N ASP A 276 -3.68 -9.24 -4.16
CA ASP A 276 -3.90 -7.90 -4.70
C ASP A 276 -2.59 -7.12 -4.98
N TRP A 277 -1.47 -7.61 -4.44
CA TRP A 277 -0.16 -7.06 -4.72
C TRP A 277 0.50 -7.75 -5.91
N ILE A 278 1.11 -6.98 -6.81
CA ILE A 278 1.88 -7.48 -7.94
C ILE A 278 3.34 -7.05 -7.83
N ALA A 279 4.26 -8.00 -7.96
CA ALA A 279 5.66 -7.71 -8.25
C ALA A 279 5.88 -7.83 -9.76
N LYS A 280 6.52 -6.84 -10.35
CA LYS A 280 6.72 -6.75 -11.80
C LYS A 280 8.05 -6.10 -12.18
N LEU A 281 8.51 -6.38 -13.38
CA LEU A 281 9.47 -5.52 -14.07
C LEU A 281 8.70 -4.40 -14.78
N VAL A 282 9.00 -3.17 -14.40
CA VAL A 282 8.61 -1.97 -15.13
C VAL A 282 9.60 -1.79 -16.27
N ILE A 283 9.11 -1.61 -17.48
CA ILE A 283 9.91 -1.55 -18.71
C ILE A 283 9.79 -0.14 -19.31
N ASN A 284 10.91 0.51 -19.60
CA ASN A 284 10.90 1.86 -20.16
C ASN A 284 10.77 1.83 -21.68
N HIS A 285 9.57 2.02 -22.21
CA HIS A 285 9.28 2.00 -23.63
C HIS A 285 9.88 3.17 -24.43
N GLN A 286 10.47 4.16 -23.77
CA GLN A 286 11.14 5.28 -24.45
C GLN A 286 12.56 4.95 -24.89
N LYS A 287 13.10 3.80 -24.48
CA LYS A 287 14.46 3.37 -24.76
C LYS A 287 14.47 2.15 -25.68
N GLU A 288 15.44 2.11 -26.59
CA GLU A 288 15.77 0.89 -27.32
C GLU A 288 16.59 -0.06 -26.42
N PRO A 289 16.38 -1.37 -26.58
CA PRO A 289 15.44 -2.06 -27.46
C PRO A 289 14.04 -2.27 -26.85
N PHE A 290 13.74 -1.70 -25.69
CA PHE A 290 12.51 -1.90 -24.92
C PHE A 290 11.26 -1.31 -25.58
N ASN A 291 11.40 -0.43 -26.58
CA ASN A 291 10.33 0.06 -27.43
C ASN A 291 9.76 -1.01 -28.37
N SER A 292 10.52 -2.10 -28.68
CA SER A 292 10.03 -3.24 -29.45
C SER A 292 9.18 -4.17 -28.62
N THR A 293 7.99 -4.52 -29.11
CA THR A 293 7.10 -5.52 -28.51
C THR A 293 7.76 -6.90 -28.48
N GLU A 294 8.42 -7.30 -29.56
CA GLU A 294 9.11 -8.59 -29.68
C GLU A 294 10.24 -8.71 -28.64
N PHE A 295 10.95 -7.62 -28.34
CA PHE A 295 11.97 -7.61 -27.31
C PHE A 295 11.35 -7.82 -25.93
N ARG A 296 10.25 -7.14 -25.61
CA ARG A 296 9.54 -7.32 -24.33
C ARG A 296 8.96 -8.73 -24.18
N GLN A 297 8.44 -9.30 -25.28
CA GLN A 297 8.01 -10.71 -25.34
C GLN A 297 9.17 -11.68 -25.13
N ALA A 298 10.35 -11.39 -25.71
CA ALA A 298 11.55 -12.20 -25.48
C ALA A 298 11.96 -12.21 -24.00
N LEU A 299 11.94 -11.05 -23.31
CA LEU A 299 12.17 -10.99 -21.87
C LEU A 299 11.13 -11.82 -21.09
N ALA A 300 9.86 -11.79 -21.50
CA ALA A 300 8.79 -12.53 -20.86
C ALA A 300 8.97 -14.07 -20.97
N TYR A 301 9.54 -14.54 -22.07
CA TYR A 301 9.91 -15.96 -22.25
C TYR A 301 11.22 -16.34 -21.55
N ALA A 302 12.17 -15.39 -21.38
CA ALA A 302 13.49 -15.64 -20.83
C ALA A 302 13.50 -15.74 -19.29
N ILE A 303 12.45 -15.27 -18.59
CA ILE A 303 12.39 -15.26 -17.12
C ILE A 303 11.47 -16.38 -16.62
N ASP A 304 12.05 -17.35 -15.89
CA ASP A 304 11.31 -18.41 -15.21
C ASP A 304 10.71 -17.88 -13.90
N ARG A 305 9.45 -17.46 -13.98
CA ARG A 305 8.68 -16.94 -12.84
C ARG A 305 8.45 -17.98 -11.76
N LYS A 306 8.30 -19.26 -12.16
CA LYS A 306 8.13 -20.35 -11.18
C LYS A 306 9.41 -20.57 -10.38
N ALA A 307 10.54 -20.68 -11.06
CA ALA A 307 11.84 -20.83 -10.39
C ALA A 307 12.19 -19.60 -9.52
N LEU A 308 11.82 -18.38 -9.95
CA LEU A 308 11.94 -17.16 -9.14
C LEU A 308 11.17 -17.31 -7.82
N ILE A 309 9.90 -17.73 -7.88
CA ILE A 309 9.03 -17.90 -6.71
C ILE A 309 9.58 -19.00 -5.79
N ASP A 310 9.92 -20.16 -6.35
CA ASP A 310 10.43 -21.30 -5.56
C ASP A 310 11.73 -20.94 -4.82
N THR A 311 12.63 -20.22 -5.50
CA THR A 311 13.95 -19.88 -4.96
C THR A 311 13.90 -18.71 -3.98
N THR A 312 13.17 -17.64 -4.32
CA THR A 312 13.26 -16.38 -3.54
C THR A 312 12.12 -16.23 -2.53
N LEU A 313 10.98 -16.92 -2.74
CA LEU A 313 9.77 -16.82 -1.94
C LEU A 313 9.31 -18.17 -1.36
N ARG A 314 10.14 -19.23 -1.49
CA ARG A 314 9.81 -20.57 -0.98
C ARG A 314 8.45 -21.11 -1.47
N GLY A 315 8.06 -20.77 -2.70
CA GLY A 315 6.77 -21.15 -3.27
C GLY A 315 5.57 -20.33 -2.80
N GLN A 316 5.76 -19.26 -2.01
CA GLN A 316 4.69 -18.50 -1.37
C GLN A 316 4.24 -17.32 -2.26
N ALA A 317 3.84 -17.60 -3.49
CA ALA A 317 3.24 -16.65 -4.42
C ALA A 317 2.53 -17.37 -5.56
N LEU A 318 1.60 -16.70 -6.23
CA LEU A 318 1.10 -17.11 -7.54
C LEU A 318 1.99 -16.54 -8.65
N PRO A 319 2.27 -17.30 -9.73
CA PRO A 319 3.02 -16.79 -10.87
C PRO A 319 2.31 -15.61 -11.53
N GLY A 320 3.07 -14.61 -11.91
CA GLY A 320 2.59 -13.46 -12.67
C GLY A 320 2.09 -13.87 -14.06
N ASN A 321 1.07 -13.18 -14.54
CA ASN A 321 0.50 -13.39 -15.88
C ASN A 321 0.57 -12.09 -16.69
N PRO A 322 0.52 -12.17 -18.04
CA PRO A 322 0.70 -10.99 -18.89
C PRO A 322 -0.48 -10.01 -18.88
N GLY A 323 -1.63 -10.39 -18.31
CA GLY A 323 -2.77 -9.49 -18.13
C GLY A 323 -2.68 -8.63 -16.87
N LEU A 324 -1.65 -8.83 -16.05
CA LEU A 324 -1.33 -8.08 -14.84
C LEU A 324 -2.33 -8.22 -13.68
N ILE A 325 -3.50 -8.80 -13.90
CA ILE A 325 -4.54 -9.02 -12.88
C ILE A 325 -4.33 -10.38 -12.20
N PRO A 326 -4.39 -10.47 -10.86
CA PRO A 326 -4.24 -11.72 -10.13
C PRO A 326 -5.26 -12.79 -10.55
N PRO A 327 -4.88 -14.08 -10.62
CA PRO A 327 -5.78 -15.15 -11.08
C PRO A 327 -7.01 -15.40 -10.21
N ASP A 328 -7.00 -14.99 -8.94
CA ASP A 328 -8.13 -15.06 -8.00
C ASP A 328 -9.01 -13.80 -8.00
N SER A 329 -8.67 -12.78 -8.79
CA SER A 329 -9.52 -11.61 -8.98
C SER A 329 -10.75 -11.93 -9.84
N GLN A 330 -11.91 -11.36 -9.47
CA GLN A 330 -13.12 -11.44 -10.30
C GLN A 330 -12.98 -10.81 -11.70
N TRP A 331 -11.92 -10.05 -11.95
CA TRP A 331 -11.62 -9.37 -13.21
C TRP A 331 -10.64 -10.13 -14.09
N TYR A 332 -10.13 -11.27 -13.62
CA TYR A 332 -9.12 -12.05 -14.34
C TYR A 332 -9.67 -12.71 -15.59
N ASN A 333 -8.89 -12.65 -16.68
CA ASN A 333 -9.17 -13.36 -17.92
C ASN A 333 -8.38 -14.68 -17.99
N PRO A 334 -8.97 -15.87 -17.81
CA PRO A 334 -8.26 -17.13 -17.83
C PRO A 334 -7.72 -17.52 -19.23
N ALA A 335 -8.21 -16.91 -20.30
CA ALA A 335 -7.76 -17.22 -21.67
C ALA A 335 -6.28 -16.90 -21.91
N ILE A 336 -5.69 -15.98 -21.13
CA ILE A 336 -4.28 -15.60 -21.24
C ILE A 336 -3.33 -16.40 -20.34
N ALA A 337 -3.84 -17.33 -19.53
CA ALA A 337 -3.07 -18.04 -18.48
C ALA A 337 -1.84 -18.78 -19.01
N ALA A 338 -1.88 -19.26 -20.25
CA ALA A 338 -0.79 -20.03 -20.86
C ALA A 338 0.25 -19.19 -21.62
N ALA A 339 0.02 -17.87 -21.75
CA ALA A 339 0.93 -17.00 -22.50
C ALA A 339 2.27 -16.83 -21.75
N TYR A 340 3.35 -16.82 -22.51
CA TYR A 340 4.73 -16.61 -22.03
C TYR A 340 5.17 -17.56 -20.89
N ARG A 341 4.88 -18.85 -21.04
CA ARG A 341 5.57 -19.88 -20.23
C ARG A 341 7.06 -19.82 -20.54
N TYR A 342 7.88 -20.00 -19.50
CA TYR A 342 9.34 -19.99 -19.66
C TYR A 342 9.80 -20.85 -20.83
N SER A 343 10.48 -20.25 -21.79
CA SER A 343 10.95 -20.87 -23.02
C SER A 343 12.11 -20.07 -23.63
N PRO A 344 13.37 -20.39 -23.22
CA PRO A 344 14.54 -19.74 -23.81
C PRO A 344 14.60 -19.85 -25.35
N ASP A 345 14.08 -20.94 -25.93
CA ASP A 345 14.03 -21.13 -27.39
C ASP A 345 13.10 -20.12 -28.07
N ASN A 346 11.94 -19.81 -27.47
CA ASN A 346 11.04 -18.79 -28.02
C ASN A 346 11.64 -17.40 -27.85
N ALA A 347 12.28 -17.13 -26.72
CA ALA A 347 13.02 -15.89 -26.51
C ALA A 347 14.14 -15.71 -27.56
N ALA A 348 14.92 -16.77 -27.83
CA ALA A 348 15.99 -16.77 -28.83
C ALA A 348 15.46 -16.50 -30.24
N LYS A 349 14.35 -17.11 -30.65
CA LYS A 349 13.70 -16.84 -31.94
C LYS A 349 13.36 -15.37 -32.12
N LEU A 350 12.77 -14.75 -31.09
CA LEU A 350 12.39 -13.33 -31.13
C LEU A 350 13.64 -12.42 -31.21
N LEU A 351 14.70 -12.69 -30.45
CA LEU A 351 15.94 -11.92 -30.57
C LEU A 351 16.58 -12.07 -31.95
N THR A 352 16.56 -13.28 -32.53
CA THR A 352 17.07 -13.50 -33.87
C THR A 352 16.25 -12.72 -34.91
N GLN A 353 14.93 -12.67 -34.81
CA GLN A 353 14.06 -11.87 -35.67
C GLN A 353 14.34 -10.36 -35.58
N LEU A 354 14.78 -9.89 -34.39
CA LEU A 354 15.21 -8.51 -34.19
C LEU A 354 16.64 -8.24 -34.70
N GLY A 355 17.32 -9.24 -35.29
CA GLY A 355 18.66 -9.08 -35.82
C GLY A 355 19.79 -9.31 -34.83
N TYR A 356 19.49 -9.84 -33.61
CA TYR A 356 20.51 -10.29 -32.70
C TYR A 356 21.05 -11.67 -33.12
N SER A 357 22.34 -11.88 -32.91
CA SER A 357 23.00 -13.18 -33.03
C SER A 357 23.70 -13.53 -31.74
N LYS A 358 23.80 -14.82 -31.41
CA LYS A 358 24.49 -15.25 -30.20
C LYS A 358 25.92 -15.65 -30.54
N THR A 359 26.90 -14.81 -30.17
CA THR A 359 28.32 -15.04 -30.36
C THR A 359 28.95 -15.27 -28.97
N GLY A 360 29.48 -16.48 -28.75
CA GLY A 360 29.96 -16.85 -27.42
C GLY A 360 28.83 -16.94 -26.38
N SER A 361 29.01 -16.21 -25.27
CA SER A 361 28.05 -16.26 -24.13
C SER A 361 26.88 -15.29 -24.27
N TYR A 362 27.00 -14.24 -25.09
CA TYR A 362 26.02 -13.15 -25.14
C TYR A 362 25.36 -12.99 -26.49
N TRP A 363 24.13 -12.47 -26.49
CA TRP A 363 23.47 -11.95 -27.69
C TRP A 363 24.12 -10.62 -28.08
N GLU A 364 24.34 -10.43 -29.37
CA GLU A 364 25.01 -9.27 -29.95
C GLU A 364 24.24 -8.73 -31.17
N GLN A 365 24.30 -7.42 -31.33
CA GLN A 365 23.83 -6.75 -32.55
C GLN A 365 24.88 -5.71 -32.95
N ASN A 366 25.30 -5.72 -34.23
CA ASN A 366 26.35 -4.83 -34.75
C ASN A 366 27.68 -4.93 -33.98
N GLY A 367 28.03 -6.14 -33.49
CA GLY A 367 29.26 -6.38 -32.73
C GLY A 367 29.24 -5.84 -31.29
N GLN A 368 28.08 -5.41 -30.81
CA GLN A 368 27.91 -4.97 -29.44
C GLN A 368 27.06 -5.98 -28.66
N PRO A 369 27.51 -6.41 -27.49
CA PRO A 369 26.73 -7.31 -26.64
C PRO A 369 25.44 -6.63 -26.14
N LEU A 370 24.37 -7.40 -26.09
CA LEU A 370 23.10 -6.95 -25.52
C LEU A 370 23.27 -6.82 -23.99
N GLU A 371 23.26 -5.59 -23.52
CA GLU A 371 23.37 -5.23 -22.12
C GLU A 371 22.12 -4.44 -21.69
N VAL A 372 21.61 -4.72 -20.48
CA VAL A 372 20.45 -4.02 -19.89
C VAL A 372 20.77 -3.59 -18.45
N GLU A 373 20.25 -2.43 -18.06
CA GLU A 373 20.28 -1.96 -16.67
C GLU A 373 19.05 -2.46 -15.93
N LEU A 374 19.23 -3.05 -14.75
CA LEU A 374 18.15 -3.44 -13.85
C LEU A 374 18.27 -2.70 -12.53
N LEU A 375 17.30 -1.82 -12.24
CA LEU A 375 17.20 -1.12 -10.96
C LEU A 375 16.37 -1.96 -9.98
N ILE A 376 16.84 -2.06 -8.73
CA ILE A 376 16.12 -2.74 -7.65
C ILE A 376 16.12 -1.90 -6.38
N SER A 377 15.13 -2.13 -5.52
CA SER A 377 15.14 -1.58 -4.17
C SER A 377 16.00 -2.42 -3.25
N ALA A 378 16.90 -1.75 -2.53
CA ALA A 378 17.74 -2.34 -1.49
C ALA A 378 17.70 -1.47 -0.23
N SER A 379 18.01 -2.07 0.91
CA SER A 379 18.15 -1.34 2.17
C SER A 379 19.49 -1.68 2.80
N ALA A 380 20.31 -0.68 3.02
CA ALA A 380 21.58 -0.84 3.75
C ALA A 380 21.38 -1.41 5.17
N ALA A 381 20.17 -1.20 5.74
CA ALA A 381 19.80 -1.75 7.05
C ALA A 381 19.35 -3.22 7.00
N SER A 382 19.12 -3.78 5.82
CA SER A 382 18.65 -5.16 5.62
C SER A 382 19.31 -5.79 4.38
N PRO A 383 20.61 -6.10 4.43
CA PRO A 383 21.29 -6.81 3.34
C PRO A 383 20.60 -8.14 3.03
N GLY A 384 20.51 -8.51 1.76
CA GLY A 384 19.79 -9.69 1.31
C GLY A 384 18.26 -9.54 1.39
N SER A 385 17.76 -8.30 1.26
CA SER A 385 16.34 -8.00 1.19
C SER A 385 15.63 -8.82 0.07
N PRO A 386 14.32 -9.00 0.12
CA PRO A 386 13.58 -9.68 -0.96
C PRO A 386 13.89 -9.09 -2.34
N GLY A 387 13.96 -7.78 -2.46
CA GLY A 387 14.27 -7.10 -3.72
C GLY A 387 15.66 -7.44 -4.25
N GLU A 388 16.68 -7.49 -3.38
CA GLU A 388 18.04 -7.88 -3.75
C GLU A 388 18.10 -9.33 -4.23
N ARG A 389 17.53 -10.28 -3.47
CA ARG A 389 17.51 -11.70 -3.87
C ARG A 389 16.81 -11.92 -5.20
N GLN A 390 15.72 -11.23 -5.45
CA GLN A 390 14.97 -11.31 -6.69
C GLN A 390 15.72 -10.68 -7.86
N GLY A 391 16.36 -9.53 -7.64
CA GLY A 391 17.19 -8.86 -8.64
C GLY A 391 18.38 -9.72 -9.07
N GLU A 392 19.09 -10.32 -8.12
CA GLU A 392 20.20 -11.23 -8.41
C GLU A 392 19.74 -12.50 -9.14
N PHE A 393 18.58 -13.04 -8.77
CA PHE A 393 17.99 -14.18 -9.47
C PHE A 393 17.67 -13.85 -10.94
N ILE A 394 17.01 -12.71 -11.19
CA ILE A 394 16.64 -12.26 -12.55
C ILE A 394 17.91 -11.99 -13.35
N LYS A 395 18.92 -11.32 -12.78
CA LYS A 395 20.22 -11.13 -13.41
C LYS A 395 20.82 -12.47 -13.83
N THR A 396 20.91 -13.43 -12.93
CA THR A 396 21.46 -14.76 -13.20
C THR A 396 20.75 -15.46 -14.36
N GLN A 397 19.40 -15.41 -14.41
CA GLN A 397 18.64 -16.02 -15.49
C GLN A 397 18.89 -15.34 -16.84
N LEU A 398 18.89 -14.02 -16.87
CA LEU A 398 19.13 -13.26 -18.09
C LEU A 398 20.56 -13.44 -18.60
N GLU A 399 21.56 -13.48 -17.72
CA GLU A 399 22.96 -13.75 -18.10
C GLU A 399 23.17 -15.18 -18.61
N GLN A 400 22.51 -16.17 -18.01
CA GLN A 400 22.51 -17.55 -18.53
C GLN A 400 21.86 -17.64 -19.92
N PHE A 401 20.80 -16.86 -20.15
CA PHE A 401 20.20 -16.76 -21.48
C PHE A 401 21.09 -16.02 -22.48
N GLY A 402 21.99 -15.15 -22.01
CA GLY A 402 22.96 -14.41 -22.81
C GLY A 402 22.69 -12.91 -22.93
N ILE A 403 21.92 -12.33 -22.01
CA ILE A 403 21.74 -10.89 -21.86
C ILE A 403 22.58 -10.42 -20.67
N LYS A 404 23.52 -9.52 -20.90
CA LYS A 404 24.34 -8.95 -19.83
C LYS A 404 23.51 -8.00 -18.98
N VAL A 405 23.62 -8.09 -17.63
CA VAL A 405 22.78 -7.30 -16.72
C VAL A 405 23.64 -6.44 -15.79
N ASN A 406 23.46 -5.13 -15.89
CA ASN A 406 24.01 -4.16 -14.95
C ASN A 406 22.99 -3.93 -13.80
N LEU A 407 23.14 -4.68 -12.70
CA LEU A 407 22.24 -4.59 -11.56
C LEU A 407 22.63 -3.42 -10.64
N LYS A 408 21.69 -2.53 -10.35
CA LYS A 408 21.86 -1.39 -9.43
C LYS A 408 20.87 -1.45 -8.29
N ALA A 409 21.38 -1.56 -7.09
CA ALA A 409 20.63 -1.56 -5.84
C ALA A 409 20.53 -0.13 -5.28
N LEU A 410 19.31 0.35 -5.06
CA LEU A 410 19.01 1.73 -4.69
C LEU A 410 18.08 1.77 -3.47
N GLU A 411 18.13 2.88 -2.72
CA GLU A 411 17.10 3.16 -1.72
C GLU A 411 15.72 3.36 -2.40
N GLY A 412 14.62 2.88 -1.76
CA GLY A 412 13.30 2.81 -2.39
C GLY A 412 12.78 4.15 -2.93
N LYS A 413 12.99 5.26 -2.22
CA LYS A 413 12.54 6.59 -2.69
C LYS A 413 13.35 7.06 -3.89
N THR A 414 14.63 6.73 -3.94
CA THR A 414 15.51 7.02 -5.09
C THR A 414 15.05 6.23 -6.31
N LEU A 415 14.73 4.95 -6.14
CA LEU A 415 14.18 4.11 -7.20
C LEU A 415 12.87 4.69 -7.75
N ASP A 416 11.92 5.04 -6.87
CA ASP A 416 10.65 5.66 -7.25
C ASP A 416 10.85 6.96 -8.04
N SER A 417 11.82 7.81 -7.62
CA SER A 417 12.15 9.05 -8.32
C SER A 417 12.68 8.80 -9.73
N LEU A 418 13.60 7.84 -9.89
CA LEU A 418 14.17 7.51 -11.20
C LEU A 418 13.11 6.95 -12.16
N ILE A 419 12.18 6.13 -11.66
CA ILE A 419 11.05 5.63 -12.46
C ILE A 419 10.15 6.80 -12.87
N ASN A 420 9.79 7.69 -11.93
CA ASN A 420 8.98 8.87 -12.21
C ASN A 420 9.60 9.80 -13.26
N GLU A 421 10.93 9.94 -13.23
CA GLU A 421 11.68 10.76 -14.15
C GLU A 421 11.95 10.09 -15.50
N GLY A 422 11.64 8.78 -15.65
CA GLY A 422 11.96 7.98 -16.84
C GLY A 422 13.45 7.68 -17.01
N LYS A 423 14.23 7.74 -15.93
CA LYS A 423 15.68 7.51 -15.89
C LYS A 423 15.99 6.06 -15.52
N PHE A 424 15.48 5.11 -16.26
CA PHE A 424 15.69 3.67 -16.04
C PHE A 424 15.55 2.94 -17.38
N GLU A 425 15.91 1.67 -17.41
CA GLU A 425 15.66 0.70 -18.50
C GLU A 425 14.66 -0.35 -18.01
N LEU A 426 15.06 -1.14 -17.03
CA LEU A 426 14.24 -2.08 -16.29
C LEU A 426 14.27 -1.71 -14.81
N ALA A 427 13.14 -1.82 -14.13
CA ALA A 427 13.07 -1.65 -12.69
C ALA A 427 12.19 -2.73 -12.04
N LEU A 428 12.67 -3.36 -10.97
CA LEU A 428 11.87 -4.25 -10.15
C LEU A 428 11.05 -3.40 -9.15
N ASN A 429 9.74 -3.41 -9.31
CA ASN A 429 8.83 -2.68 -8.44
C ASN A 429 7.52 -3.46 -8.23
N GLY A 430 6.73 -3.03 -7.26
CA GLY A 430 5.44 -3.64 -6.96
C GLY A 430 4.46 -2.65 -6.34
N HIS A 431 3.18 -2.99 -6.43
CA HIS A 431 2.11 -2.22 -5.81
C HIS A 431 0.85 -3.09 -5.63
N GLY A 432 -0.06 -2.64 -4.75
CA GLY A 432 -1.42 -3.15 -4.64
C GLY A 432 -2.41 -2.37 -5.51
N GLY A 433 -3.68 -2.70 -5.39
CA GLY A 433 -4.80 -1.97 -5.97
C GLY A 433 -5.50 -2.63 -7.16
N LEU A 434 -5.05 -3.81 -7.57
CA LEU A 434 -5.65 -4.55 -8.70
C LEU A 434 -6.87 -5.40 -8.29
N GLY A 435 -7.03 -5.67 -7.01
CA GLY A 435 -8.20 -6.39 -6.47
C GLY A 435 -9.41 -5.49 -6.28
N ALA A 436 -9.19 -4.19 -6.13
CA ALA A 436 -10.21 -3.17 -6.02
C ALA A 436 -10.87 -2.86 -7.38
N ASP A 437 -10.72 -1.65 -7.86
CA ASP A 437 -11.17 -1.29 -9.21
C ASP A 437 -10.03 -1.48 -10.21
N PRO A 438 -10.21 -2.30 -11.25
CA PRO A 438 -9.16 -2.63 -12.22
C PRO A 438 -8.75 -1.44 -13.09
N ASP A 439 -9.42 -0.28 -13.03
CA ASP A 439 -8.99 0.95 -13.68
C ASP A 439 -7.59 1.38 -13.25
N TYR A 440 -7.10 0.88 -12.12
CA TYR A 440 -5.72 1.09 -11.71
C TYR A 440 -4.69 0.64 -12.77
N LEU A 441 -5.05 -0.30 -13.66
CA LEU A 441 -4.24 -0.66 -14.84
C LEU A 441 -3.93 0.54 -15.73
N THR A 442 -4.84 1.50 -15.85
CA THR A 442 -4.61 2.73 -16.63
C THR A 442 -3.39 3.48 -16.10
N ASN A 443 -3.30 3.67 -14.80
CA ASN A 443 -2.17 4.34 -14.16
C ASN A 443 -0.87 3.53 -14.27
N MET A 444 -0.95 2.19 -14.19
CA MET A 444 0.22 1.32 -14.34
C MET A 444 0.86 1.40 -15.73
N ILE A 445 0.06 1.59 -16.76
CA ILE A 445 0.49 1.48 -18.16
C ILE A 445 0.75 2.86 -18.74
N THR A 446 -0.20 3.77 -18.61
CA THR A 446 -0.20 5.08 -19.27
C THR A 446 0.18 6.24 -18.36
N GLY A 447 0.07 6.07 -17.04
CA GLY A 447 0.32 7.12 -16.07
C GLY A 447 1.79 7.50 -15.91
N LYS A 448 2.02 8.63 -15.25
CA LYS A 448 3.34 9.12 -14.87
C LYS A 448 3.57 8.88 -13.38
N SER A 449 3.77 7.64 -12.98
CA SER A 449 4.04 7.28 -11.59
C SER A 449 5.13 6.21 -11.52
N PHE A 450 5.68 5.98 -10.32
CA PHE A 450 6.65 4.90 -10.09
C PHE A 450 6.10 3.49 -10.36
N ASN A 451 4.82 3.37 -10.69
CA ASN A 451 4.17 2.12 -11.09
C ASN A 451 4.00 1.99 -12.60
N SER A 452 4.25 3.06 -13.35
CA SER A 452 4.00 3.12 -14.79
C SER A 452 5.13 2.49 -15.60
N ALA A 453 4.77 1.89 -16.75
CA ALA A 453 5.71 1.52 -17.81
C ALA A 453 6.33 2.74 -18.52
N ARG A 454 6.15 3.91 -17.96
CA ARG A 454 6.64 5.22 -18.32
C ARG A 454 6.13 5.77 -19.65
N TYR A 455 5.91 4.98 -20.61
CA TYR A 455 5.34 5.41 -21.86
C TYR A 455 4.82 4.21 -22.61
N HIS A 456 3.59 4.30 -23.01
CA HIS A 456 2.97 3.26 -23.80
C HIS A 456 2.16 3.89 -24.92
N LYS A 457 2.43 3.46 -26.16
CA LYS A 457 1.69 3.88 -27.36
C LYS A 457 0.97 2.68 -27.94
N ASN A 458 -0.21 2.41 -27.44
CA ASN A 458 -1.10 1.42 -28.04
C ASN A 458 -2.50 2.02 -28.07
N ASP A 459 -2.92 2.55 -29.23
CA ASP A 459 -4.18 3.26 -29.37
C ASP A 459 -5.39 2.35 -29.10
N THR A 460 -5.29 1.06 -29.44
CA THR A 460 -6.33 0.08 -29.12
C THR A 460 -6.46 -0.09 -27.61
N LEU A 461 -5.36 -0.31 -26.92
CA LEU A 461 -5.36 -0.47 -25.46
C LEU A 461 -5.84 0.81 -24.76
N ASN A 462 -5.36 1.98 -25.21
CA ASN A 462 -5.78 3.27 -24.65
C ASN A 462 -7.29 3.51 -24.84
N THR A 463 -7.84 3.12 -25.99
CA THR A 463 -9.28 3.19 -26.29
C THR A 463 -10.08 2.27 -25.35
N LEU A 464 -9.63 1.04 -25.17
CA LEU A 464 -10.27 0.08 -24.24
C LEU A 464 -10.22 0.56 -22.80
N LEU A 465 -9.06 1.06 -22.34
CA LEU A 465 -8.88 1.62 -20.99
C LEU A 465 -9.80 2.84 -20.75
N ALA A 466 -9.94 3.72 -21.74
CA ALA A 466 -10.86 4.84 -21.64
C ALA A 466 -12.34 4.39 -21.64
N ARG A 467 -12.69 3.41 -22.49
CA ARG A 467 -14.06 2.90 -22.61
C ARG A 467 -14.55 2.23 -21.34
N GLN A 468 -13.72 1.42 -20.67
CA GLN A 468 -14.12 0.69 -19.48
C GLN A 468 -14.58 1.62 -18.35
N THR A 469 -14.01 2.82 -18.22
CA THR A 469 -14.41 3.78 -17.19
C THR A 469 -15.83 4.29 -17.34
N THR A 470 -16.39 4.27 -18.57
CA THR A 470 -17.74 4.76 -18.84
C THR A 470 -18.84 3.69 -18.71
N LEU A 471 -18.45 2.44 -18.51
CA LEU A 471 -19.37 1.31 -18.39
C LEU A 471 -19.80 1.11 -16.93
N MET A 472 -21.02 1.54 -16.61
CA MET A 472 -21.59 1.39 -15.27
C MET A 472 -22.06 -0.05 -14.99
N ASP A 473 -22.38 -0.83 -16.02
CA ASP A 473 -22.70 -2.26 -15.89
C ASP A 473 -21.45 -3.10 -15.70
N THR A 474 -21.37 -3.84 -14.59
CA THR A 474 -20.21 -4.64 -14.20
C THR A 474 -19.93 -5.77 -15.21
N SER A 475 -20.96 -6.37 -15.82
CA SER A 475 -20.78 -7.50 -16.75
C SER A 475 -20.20 -7.01 -18.06
N ALA A 476 -20.72 -5.91 -18.62
CA ALA A 476 -20.16 -5.26 -19.79
C ALA A 476 -18.71 -4.80 -19.55
N ARG A 477 -18.45 -4.26 -18.35
CA ARG A 477 -17.12 -3.82 -17.96
C ARG A 477 -16.12 -5.00 -17.86
N LYS A 478 -16.54 -6.16 -17.32
CA LYS A 478 -15.72 -7.39 -17.29
C LYS A 478 -15.33 -7.87 -18.70
N GLN A 479 -16.21 -7.76 -19.68
CA GLN A 479 -15.90 -8.11 -21.07
C GLN A 479 -14.79 -7.22 -21.64
N ILE A 480 -14.88 -5.91 -21.43
CA ILE A 480 -13.81 -4.99 -21.85
C ILE A 480 -12.50 -5.28 -21.10
N PHE A 481 -12.54 -5.64 -19.83
CA PHE A 481 -11.32 -6.05 -19.12
C PHE A 481 -10.69 -7.34 -19.65
N ALA A 482 -11.48 -8.27 -20.17
CA ALA A 482 -10.93 -9.44 -20.86
C ALA A 482 -10.22 -9.04 -22.16
N GLU A 483 -10.78 -8.09 -22.93
CA GLU A 483 -10.13 -7.52 -24.13
C GLU A 483 -8.84 -6.76 -23.77
N ILE A 484 -8.87 -5.93 -22.70
CA ILE A 484 -7.69 -5.22 -22.19
C ILE A 484 -6.58 -6.21 -21.83
N GLN A 485 -6.88 -7.26 -21.08
CA GLN A 485 -5.87 -8.26 -20.68
C GLN A 485 -5.32 -9.03 -21.90
N THR A 486 -6.13 -9.26 -22.92
CA THR A 486 -5.66 -9.86 -24.17
C THR A 486 -4.70 -8.91 -24.91
N ALA A 487 -5.02 -7.62 -24.96
CA ALA A 487 -4.14 -6.61 -25.54
C ALA A 487 -2.84 -6.45 -24.75
N LEU A 488 -2.92 -6.47 -23.42
CA LEU A 488 -1.74 -6.46 -22.52
C LEU A 488 -0.85 -7.67 -22.75
N ALA A 489 -1.44 -8.85 -22.90
CA ALA A 489 -0.69 -10.07 -23.19
C ALA A 489 0.03 -10.00 -24.54
N ALA A 490 -0.58 -9.38 -25.54
CA ALA A 490 0.05 -9.20 -26.85
C ALA A 490 1.23 -8.21 -26.82
N ASP A 491 1.14 -7.16 -26.03
CA ASP A 491 2.08 -6.03 -26.04
C ASP A 491 3.15 -6.07 -24.93
N VAL A 492 2.87 -6.77 -23.81
CA VAL A 492 3.79 -6.90 -22.65
C VAL A 492 4.34 -5.53 -22.18
N PRO A 493 3.49 -4.57 -21.81
CA PRO A 493 3.98 -3.25 -21.40
C PRO A 493 4.73 -3.27 -20.07
N ALA A 494 4.48 -4.26 -19.23
CA ALA A 494 5.20 -4.60 -18.03
C ALA A 494 5.17 -6.11 -17.84
N LEU A 495 6.15 -6.69 -17.17
CA LEU A 495 6.19 -8.12 -16.92
C LEU A 495 5.81 -8.42 -15.46
N ALA A 496 4.59 -8.94 -15.24
CA ALA A 496 4.22 -9.49 -13.93
C ALA A 496 5.11 -10.68 -13.60
N LEU A 497 5.75 -10.65 -12.45
CA LEU A 497 6.63 -11.71 -11.96
C LEU A 497 5.85 -12.66 -11.04
N TYR A 498 5.13 -12.12 -10.06
CA TYR A 498 4.35 -12.90 -9.12
C TYR A 498 3.35 -12.03 -8.33
N TYR A 499 2.41 -12.72 -7.66
CA TYR A 499 1.48 -12.16 -6.67
C TYR A 499 1.79 -12.85 -5.33
N PRO A 500 2.35 -12.12 -4.32
CA PRO A 500 2.82 -12.74 -3.09
C PRO A 500 1.68 -13.13 -2.14
N ASN A 501 1.91 -14.16 -1.35
CA ASN A 501 1.13 -14.42 -0.15
C ASN A 501 1.71 -13.61 1.00
N TRP A 502 0.91 -12.73 1.60
CA TRP A 502 1.27 -12.01 2.81
C TRP A 502 0.39 -12.43 3.97
N TYR A 503 0.99 -12.52 5.14
CA TYR A 503 0.34 -12.98 6.35
C TYR A 503 0.50 -11.96 7.46
N TYR A 504 -0.57 -11.79 8.25
CA TYR A 504 -0.55 -11.03 9.49
C TYR A 504 -1.01 -11.94 10.62
N ALA A 505 -0.29 -11.92 11.74
CA ALA A 505 -0.74 -12.54 12.97
C ALA A 505 -1.26 -11.48 13.94
N TYR A 506 -2.37 -11.76 14.62
CA TYR A 506 -2.99 -10.82 15.56
C TYR A 506 -3.72 -11.55 16.68
N ASN A 507 -3.94 -10.85 17.80
CA ASN A 507 -4.72 -11.35 18.91
C ASN A 507 -6.24 -11.11 18.71
N ASN A 508 -7.07 -11.64 19.63
CA ASN A 508 -8.53 -11.59 19.53
C ASN A 508 -9.16 -10.25 19.95
N ARG A 509 -8.38 -9.21 20.22
CA ARG A 509 -8.88 -7.94 20.78
C ARG A 509 -9.62 -7.08 19.75
N ALA A 510 -9.30 -7.24 18.45
CA ALA A 510 -9.99 -6.58 17.34
C ALA A 510 -10.46 -7.63 16.31
N ASN A 511 -11.50 -7.29 15.54
CA ASN A 511 -11.93 -8.10 14.40
C ASN A 511 -11.32 -7.51 13.13
N LEU A 512 -10.12 -7.98 12.78
CA LEU A 512 -9.41 -7.50 11.59
C LEU A 512 -9.82 -8.28 10.34
N TYR A 513 -9.87 -7.58 9.23
CA TYR A 513 -10.19 -8.14 7.92
C TYR A 513 -9.51 -7.34 6.81
N PHE A 514 -9.32 -7.97 5.65
CA PHE A 514 -8.95 -7.25 4.43
C PHE A 514 -10.19 -6.61 3.82
N THR A 515 -10.08 -5.33 3.48
CA THR A 515 -11.13 -4.61 2.76
C THR A 515 -11.19 -5.11 1.32
N MET A 516 -12.37 -5.52 0.84
CA MET A 516 -12.55 -6.18 -0.46
C MET A 516 -12.06 -5.31 -1.63
N GLN A 517 -12.39 -4.01 -1.63
CA GLN A 517 -11.94 -3.04 -2.64
C GLN A 517 -10.66 -2.31 -2.27
N GLY A 518 -9.92 -2.78 -1.24
CA GLY A 518 -8.80 -2.05 -0.69
C GLY A 518 -9.19 -0.76 0.02
N ILE A 519 -8.24 -0.12 0.68
CA ILE A 519 -8.43 1.18 1.34
C ILE A 519 -7.66 2.24 0.56
N GLY A 520 -8.24 3.42 0.37
CA GLY A 520 -7.67 4.46 -0.48
C GLY A 520 -7.58 3.98 -1.93
N SER A 521 -6.46 4.11 -2.57
CA SER A 521 -6.20 3.63 -3.93
C SER A 521 -5.91 2.11 -3.99
N GLY A 522 -6.69 1.29 -3.28
CA GLY A 522 -6.60 -0.16 -3.36
C GLY A 522 -5.50 -0.79 -2.51
N VAL A 523 -5.30 -0.32 -1.29
CA VAL A 523 -4.26 -0.85 -0.41
C VAL A 523 -4.76 -2.09 0.33
N PRO A 524 -4.15 -3.25 0.13
CA PRO A 524 -4.56 -4.50 0.78
C PRO A 524 -3.92 -4.62 2.18
N ILE A 525 -4.31 -3.77 3.10
CA ILE A 525 -3.82 -3.81 4.48
C ILE A 525 -4.99 -4.12 5.42
N PRO A 526 -4.81 -5.02 6.41
CA PRO A 526 -5.89 -5.44 7.31
C PRO A 526 -6.10 -4.44 8.47
N LEU A 527 -5.90 -3.15 8.23
CA LEU A 527 -5.98 -2.08 9.23
C LEU A 527 -7.11 -1.10 8.89
N ASN A 528 -8.29 -1.66 8.63
CA ASN A 528 -9.48 -0.85 8.43
C ASN A 528 -9.88 -0.16 9.74
N LYS A 529 -10.08 1.16 9.73
CA LYS A 529 -10.46 1.91 10.94
C LYS A 529 -11.72 1.39 11.62
N MET A 530 -12.66 0.82 10.86
CA MET A 530 -13.90 0.25 11.41
C MET A 530 -13.67 -1.01 12.25
N SER A 531 -12.55 -1.71 12.07
CA SER A 531 -12.14 -2.80 12.97
C SER A 531 -11.92 -2.33 14.41
N PHE A 532 -11.69 -1.05 14.60
CA PHE A 532 -11.41 -0.43 15.90
C PHE A 532 -12.59 0.37 16.46
N VAL A 533 -13.75 0.42 15.75
CA VAL A 533 -14.93 1.21 16.17
C VAL A 533 -16.05 0.35 16.74
N LYS A 534 -16.22 -0.90 16.37
CA LYS A 534 -17.31 -1.76 16.86
C LYS A 534 -16.87 -3.18 17.11
#